data_04a9c85de9b954f9436dd3e0fcba0069
#
_entry.id   04a9c85de9b954f9436dd3e0fcba0069
#
_cell.length_a   1.000
_cell.length_b   1.000
_cell.length_c   1.000
_cell.angle_alpha   90.00
_cell.angle_beta   90.00
_cell.angle_gamma   90.00
#
_symmetry.space_group_name_H-M   'P 1'
#
loop_
_entity.id
_entity.type
_entity.pdbx_description
1 polymer ?
#
loop_
_entity_poly.entity_id
_entity_poly.type
_entity_poly.pdbx_seq_one_letter_code
_entity_poly.pdbx_strand_id
1 'polypeptide(L)'
;RQMCIRDRFKVGDVGVFLFNAQNGWEVGSEIQARYARLLKKPVIGVVNQLDAEKANFEATIESIRAASRVKPVIVQYPVNQGPEFNAFIDVLLMKMYRFKDNDGHREELEIPADEMDKAQELNKELVEMAAEHDEALMELYFDKGTLTQDDIRAGLKIGLAKRELMPIFCTSGKRDIGTKRLMEFIINVAPGPLKAPCFLSTEGEEI
;
A
#
# COMPACT_ATOMS: atom_id res chain seq x y z
N ARG A 1 -4.65 -5.73 25.65
CA ARG A 1 -4.33 -5.10 24.35
C ARG A 1 -4.24 -6.10 23.18
N GLN A 2 -3.67 -7.30 23.36
CA GLN A 2 -3.58 -8.30 22.27
C GLN A 2 -4.93 -8.84 21.79
N MET A 3 -5.91 -9.02 22.69
CA MET A 3 -7.26 -9.43 22.30
C MET A 3 -7.95 -8.41 21.38
N CYS A 4 -7.81 -7.10 21.68
CA CYS A 4 -8.41 -6.06 20.84
C CYS A 4 -7.85 -6.04 19.40
N ILE A 5 -6.57 -6.36 19.18
CA ILE A 5 -5.97 -6.44 17.84
C ILE A 5 -6.57 -7.61 17.06
N ARG A 6 -6.62 -8.79 17.68
CA ARG A 6 -7.21 -9.99 17.09
C ARG A 6 -8.67 -9.78 16.69
N ASP A 7 -9.47 -9.17 17.57
CA ASP A 7 -10.90 -8.96 17.32
C ASP A 7 -11.14 -7.97 16.18
N ARG A 8 -10.32 -6.91 16.07
CA ARG A 8 -10.36 -5.98 14.94
C ARG A 8 -10.05 -6.67 13.61
N PHE A 9 -9.05 -7.54 13.58
CA PHE A 9 -8.74 -8.31 12.37
C PHE A 9 -9.84 -9.32 12.02
N LYS A 10 -10.60 -9.81 12.98
CA LYS A 10 -11.76 -10.68 12.70
C LYS A 10 -12.83 -9.97 11.91
N VAL A 11 -13.21 -8.76 12.33
CA VAL A 11 -14.34 -8.02 11.75
C VAL A 11 -13.94 -7.15 10.54
N GLY A 12 -12.67 -6.73 10.42
CA GLY A 12 -12.20 -5.95 9.29
C GLY A 12 -11.97 -6.82 8.05
N ASP A 13 -12.24 -6.29 6.86
CA ASP A 13 -12.00 -6.98 5.59
C ASP A 13 -10.56 -6.83 5.11
N VAL A 14 -9.94 -5.67 5.36
CA VAL A 14 -8.57 -5.32 5.00
C VAL A 14 -7.87 -4.69 6.19
N GLY A 15 -6.61 -5.08 6.43
CA GLY A 15 -5.74 -4.43 7.42
C GLY A 15 -4.92 -3.30 6.79
N VAL A 16 -4.84 -2.14 7.46
CA VAL A 16 -3.90 -1.08 7.10
C VAL A 16 -2.79 -1.08 8.15
N PHE A 17 -1.57 -1.41 7.72
CA PHE A 17 -0.39 -1.44 8.57
C PHE A 17 0.34 -0.11 8.51
N LEU A 18 0.44 0.57 9.64
CA LEU A 18 1.19 1.81 9.77
C LEU A 18 2.62 1.51 10.24
N PHE A 19 3.59 1.74 9.36
CA PHE A 19 5.01 1.66 9.68
C PHE A 19 5.54 3.05 10.01
N ASN A 20 6.28 3.17 11.10
CA ASN A 20 6.97 4.41 11.43
C ASN A 20 8.19 4.57 10.51
N ALA A 21 8.29 5.69 9.80
CA ALA A 21 9.40 5.96 8.88
C ALA A 21 10.79 6.04 9.55
N GLN A 22 10.86 6.11 10.88
CA GLN A 22 12.11 6.09 11.62
C GLN A 22 12.53 4.69 12.06
N ASN A 23 11.56 3.83 12.34
CA ASN A 23 11.79 2.54 13.01
C ASN A 23 11.60 1.35 12.07
N GLY A 24 10.82 1.52 10.99
CA GLY A 24 10.51 0.44 10.06
C GLY A 24 9.64 -0.66 10.68
N TRP A 25 10.04 -1.91 10.50
CA TRP A 25 9.34 -3.06 11.06
C TRP A 25 9.64 -3.26 12.52
N GLU A 26 8.64 -3.17 13.37
CA GLU A 26 8.72 -3.29 14.82
C GLU A 26 8.00 -4.56 15.33
N VAL A 27 8.18 -4.88 16.61
CA VAL A 27 7.48 -6.00 17.28
C VAL A 27 5.96 -5.87 17.15
N GLY A 28 5.44 -4.64 17.17
CA GLY A 28 4.01 -4.38 16.95
C GLY A 28 3.56 -4.81 15.54
N SER A 29 4.38 -4.57 14.53
CA SER A 29 4.14 -4.98 13.14
C SER A 29 4.14 -6.50 12.99
N GLU A 30 5.07 -7.20 13.65
CA GLU A 30 5.14 -8.67 13.66
C GLU A 30 3.87 -9.30 14.26
N ILE A 31 3.38 -8.75 15.38
CA ILE A 31 2.16 -9.23 16.02
C ILE A 31 0.96 -9.04 15.09
N GLN A 32 0.83 -7.87 14.46
CA GLN A 32 -0.25 -7.58 13.50
C GLN A 32 -0.17 -8.50 12.28
N ALA A 33 1.01 -8.69 11.69
CA ALA A 33 1.24 -9.56 10.54
C ALA A 33 0.87 -11.01 10.86
N ARG A 34 1.17 -11.49 12.08
CA ARG A 34 0.77 -12.82 12.54
C ARG A 34 -0.76 -12.97 12.58
N TYR A 35 -1.49 -11.96 13.08
CA TYR A 35 -2.95 -12.02 13.11
C TYR A 35 -3.57 -11.88 11.72
N ALA A 36 -3.07 -10.99 10.88
CA ALA A 36 -3.53 -10.86 9.49
C ALA A 36 -3.41 -12.19 8.73
N ARG A 37 -2.26 -12.87 8.89
CA ARG A 37 -2.02 -14.19 8.28
C ARG A 37 -2.95 -15.26 8.84
N LEU A 38 -3.08 -15.35 10.18
CA LEU A 38 -3.94 -16.34 10.85
C LEU A 38 -5.39 -16.21 10.41
N LEU A 39 -5.87 -14.99 10.26
CA LEU A 39 -7.25 -14.67 9.88
C LEU A 39 -7.42 -14.47 8.37
N LYS A 40 -6.36 -14.74 7.59
CA LYS A 40 -6.34 -14.65 6.12
C LYS A 40 -6.81 -13.28 5.60
N LYS A 41 -6.42 -12.20 6.28
CA LYS A 41 -6.79 -10.83 5.88
C LYS A 41 -5.74 -10.22 4.95
N PRO A 42 -6.17 -9.59 3.84
CA PRO A 42 -5.29 -8.78 3.00
C PRO A 42 -4.79 -7.56 3.77
N VAL A 43 -3.61 -7.05 3.40
CA VAL A 43 -2.98 -5.93 4.09
C VAL A 43 -2.44 -4.88 3.12
N ILE A 44 -2.60 -3.62 3.49
CA ILE A 44 -2.01 -2.45 2.83
C ILE A 44 -0.99 -1.86 3.78
N GLY A 45 0.22 -1.58 3.32
CA GLY A 45 1.27 -0.95 4.09
C GLY A 45 1.29 0.56 3.89
N VAL A 46 1.55 1.30 4.95
CA VAL A 46 1.64 2.76 4.93
C VAL A 46 2.85 3.18 5.73
N VAL A 47 3.83 3.79 5.09
CA VAL A 47 4.95 4.43 5.75
C VAL A 47 4.51 5.82 6.19
N ASN A 48 4.31 5.97 7.50
CA ASN A 48 3.81 7.19 8.11
C ASN A 48 4.92 7.94 8.88
N GLN A 49 4.67 9.20 9.21
CA GLN A 49 5.63 10.09 9.87
C GLN A 49 6.87 10.39 9.01
N LEU A 50 6.67 10.49 7.70
CA LEU A 50 7.72 10.91 6.77
C LEU A 50 8.19 12.36 7.02
N ASP A 51 7.43 13.14 7.79
CA ASP A 51 7.78 14.48 8.27
C ASP A 51 8.70 14.48 9.52
N ALA A 52 9.06 13.35 10.06
CA ALA A 52 9.96 13.25 11.20
C ALA A 52 11.43 13.44 10.80
N GLU A 53 12.25 14.08 11.67
CA GLU A 53 13.67 14.40 11.38
C GLU A 53 14.52 13.20 10.94
N LYS A 54 14.24 12.01 11.49
CA LYS A 54 14.99 10.78 11.22
C LYS A 54 14.22 9.82 10.31
N ALA A 55 13.23 10.32 9.56
CA ALA A 55 12.50 9.50 8.62
C ALA A 55 13.43 8.98 7.51
N ASN A 56 13.33 7.69 7.21
CA ASN A 56 14.07 7.05 6.13
C ASN A 56 13.17 6.01 5.47
N PHE A 57 12.62 6.37 4.32
CA PHE A 57 11.69 5.53 3.57
C PHE A 57 12.37 4.26 3.07
N GLU A 58 13.55 4.38 2.48
CA GLU A 58 14.30 3.27 1.90
C GLU A 58 14.65 2.22 2.96
N ALA A 59 15.20 2.65 4.09
CA ALA A 59 15.52 1.74 5.20
C ALA A 59 14.24 1.08 5.77
N THR A 60 13.12 1.82 5.79
CA THR A 60 11.83 1.27 6.21
C THR A 60 11.36 0.18 5.24
N ILE A 61 11.44 0.41 3.92
CA ILE A 61 11.09 -0.58 2.89
C ILE A 61 11.98 -1.82 3.00
N GLU A 62 13.28 -1.65 3.18
CA GLU A 62 14.21 -2.78 3.37
C GLU A 62 13.85 -3.61 4.60
N SER A 63 13.53 -2.96 5.72
CA SER A 63 13.10 -3.66 6.94
C SER A 63 11.79 -4.43 6.74
N ILE A 64 10.85 -3.86 5.96
CA ILE A 64 9.60 -4.52 5.60
C ILE A 64 9.88 -5.72 4.69
N ARG A 65 10.72 -5.56 3.66
CA ARG A 65 11.11 -6.65 2.75
C ARG A 65 11.77 -7.82 3.48
N ALA A 66 12.63 -7.52 4.45
CA ALA A 66 13.35 -8.53 5.24
C ALA A 66 12.43 -9.31 6.20
N ALA A 67 11.40 -8.68 6.75
CA ALA A 67 10.56 -9.27 7.80
C ALA A 67 9.20 -9.77 7.31
N SER A 68 8.64 -9.14 6.27
CA SER A 68 7.33 -9.50 5.72
C SER A 68 7.39 -10.78 4.88
N ARG A 69 6.37 -11.63 5.04
CA ARG A 69 6.16 -12.79 4.16
C ARG A 69 5.33 -12.46 2.92
N VAL A 70 4.66 -11.32 2.96
CA VAL A 70 3.88 -10.79 1.84
C VAL A 70 4.78 -9.81 1.10
N LYS A 71 4.84 -9.90 -0.22
CA LYS A 71 5.73 -9.07 -1.06
C LYS A 71 5.29 -7.59 -1.01
N PRO A 72 6.10 -6.66 -0.48
CA PRO A 72 5.76 -5.25 -0.52
C PRO A 72 5.95 -4.70 -1.92
N VAL A 73 4.98 -3.94 -2.41
CA VAL A 73 4.96 -3.31 -3.74
C VAL A 73 4.80 -1.81 -3.57
N ILE A 74 5.77 -1.04 -4.03
CA ILE A 74 5.76 0.41 -3.87
C ILE A 74 4.75 1.02 -4.84
N VAL A 75 3.67 1.60 -4.29
CA VAL A 75 2.68 2.38 -5.04
C VAL A 75 3.04 3.87 -4.99
N GLN A 76 3.66 4.30 -3.90
CA GLN A 76 4.11 5.68 -3.72
C GLN A 76 5.47 5.71 -3.04
N TYR A 77 6.29 6.69 -3.41
CA TYR A 77 7.54 6.99 -2.71
C TYR A 77 7.72 8.50 -2.50
N PRO A 78 8.37 8.94 -1.41
CA PRO A 78 8.55 10.35 -1.12
C PRO A 78 9.65 10.96 -2.00
N VAL A 79 9.43 12.20 -2.48
CA VAL A 79 10.45 13.01 -3.16
C VAL A 79 11.43 13.58 -2.14
N ASN A 80 10.92 13.95 -0.97
CA ASN A 80 11.71 14.46 0.15
C ASN A 80 11.20 13.87 1.46
N GLN A 81 12.04 13.86 2.48
CA GLN A 81 11.76 13.28 3.79
C GLN A 81 12.20 14.24 4.90
N GLY A 82 11.71 13.99 6.12
CA GLY A 82 12.00 14.84 7.26
C GLY A 82 11.06 16.05 7.36
N PRO A 83 11.42 17.09 8.14
CA PRO A 83 10.56 18.26 8.40
C PRO A 83 10.04 18.95 7.14
N GLU A 84 10.75 18.84 6.03
CA GLU A 84 10.39 19.41 4.73
C GLU A 84 9.54 18.47 3.86
N PHE A 85 9.10 17.31 4.38
CA PHE A 85 8.26 16.39 3.61
C PHE A 85 6.99 17.05 3.14
N ASN A 86 6.86 17.24 1.84
CA ASN A 86 5.72 17.88 1.21
C ASN A 86 5.33 17.31 -0.17
N ALA A 87 6.06 16.30 -0.66
CA ALA A 87 5.77 15.74 -1.97
C ALA A 87 6.07 14.23 -2.02
N PHE A 88 5.25 13.53 -2.80
CA PHE A 88 5.50 12.13 -3.17
C PHE A 88 5.14 11.88 -4.64
N ILE A 89 5.73 10.83 -5.21
CA ILE A 89 5.41 10.34 -6.55
C ILE A 89 4.49 9.13 -6.42
N ASP A 90 3.39 9.15 -7.15
CA ASP A 90 2.46 8.03 -7.31
C ASP A 90 2.87 7.23 -8.57
N VAL A 91 3.41 6.06 -8.33
CA VAL A 91 3.97 5.17 -9.36
C VAL A 91 2.86 4.57 -10.24
N LEU A 92 1.66 4.35 -9.68
CA LEU A 92 0.51 3.84 -10.42
C LEU A 92 0.00 4.86 -11.44
N LEU A 93 -0.05 6.14 -11.05
CA LEU A 93 -0.55 7.22 -11.90
C LEU A 93 0.55 7.91 -12.70
N MET A 94 1.82 7.67 -12.38
CA MET A 94 2.99 8.36 -12.95
C MET A 94 2.86 9.88 -12.83
N LYS A 95 2.57 10.35 -11.60
CA LYS A 95 2.41 11.77 -11.27
C LYS A 95 3.04 12.10 -9.94
N MET A 96 3.52 13.33 -9.80
CA MET A 96 3.96 13.89 -8.53
C MET A 96 2.83 14.67 -7.88
N TYR A 97 2.66 14.50 -6.57
CA TYR A 97 1.74 15.26 -5.73
C TYR A 97 2.52 16.10 -4.75
N ARG A 98 2.30 17.41 -4.79
CA ARG A 98 2.90 18.37 -3.86
C ARG A 98 1.82 19.00 -3.00
N PHE A 99 2.15 19.21 -1.73
CA PHE A 99 1.30 19.84 -0.72
C PHE A 99 1.95 21.16 -0.29
N LYS A 100 1.20 22.27 -0.36
CA LYS A 100 1.69 23.60 0.04
C LYS A 100 1.44 23.88 1.52
N ASP A 101 0.30 23.41 2.02
CA ASP A 101 -0.20 23.62 3.37
C ASP A 101 -0.54 22.30 4.06
N ASN A 102 -0.79 22.35 5.38
CA ASN A 102 -1.17 21.17 6.16
C ASN A 102 -2.70 20.97 6.18
N ASP A 103 -3.36 21.20 5.05
CA ASP A 103 -4.81 21.11 4.88
C ASP A 103 -5.25 20.00 3.90
N GLY A 104 -4.30 19.17 3.47
CA GLY A 104 -4.55 18.09 2.52
C GLY A 104 -4.77 18.53 1.07
N HIS A 105 -4.66 19.82 0.75
CA HIS A 105 -4.74 20.32 -0.61
C HIS A 105 -3.48 19.94 -1.39
N ARG A 106 -3.68 19.22 -2.50
CA ARG A 106 -2.60 18.73 -3.34
C ARG A 106 -2.59 19.41 -4.71
N GLU A 107 -1.41 19.66 -5.20
CA GLU A 107 -1.12 20.07 -6.56
C GLU A 107 -0.57 18.87 -7.34
N GLU A 108 -1.17 18.56 -8.49
CA GLU A 108 -0.65 17.51 -9.39
C GLU A 108 0.39 18.14 -10.31
N LEU A 109 1.56 17.50 -10.39
CA LEU A 109 2.70 17.95 -11.19
C LEU A 109 3.24 16.78 -12.01
N GLU A 110 3.92 17.10 -13.10
CA GLU A 110 4.73 16.13 -13.81
C GLU A 110 5.91 15.68 -12.96
N ILE A 111 6.38 14.45 -13.17
CA ILE A 111 7.53 13.91 -12.46
C ILE A 111 8.78 14.66 -12.92
N PRO A 112 9.62 15.17 -12.01
CA PRO A 112 10.88 15.80 -12.36
C PRO A 112 11.81 14.84 -13.11
N ALA A 113 12.64 15.39 -14.00
CA ALA A 113 13.52 14.59 -14.86
C ALA A 113 14.51 13.72 -14.07
N ASP A 114 14.97 14.19 -12.93
CA ASP A 114 15.87 13.48 -12.01
C ASP A 114 15.20 12.31 -11.27
N GLU A 115 13.88 12.31 -11.14
CA GLU A 115 13.12 11.23 -10.51
C GLU A 115 12.48 10.28 -11.55
N MET A 116 12.51 10.62 -12.84
CA MET A 116 11.80 9.88 -13.88
C MET A 116 12.29 8.44 -14.02
N ASP A 117 13.59 8.22 -14.00
CA ASP A 117 14.19 6.88 -14.16
C ASP A 117 13.75 5.95 -13.01
N LYS A 118 13.81 6.44 -11.76
CA LYS A 118 13.36 5.71 -10.58
C LYS A 118 11.85 5.42 -10.63
N ALA A 119 11.06 6.41 -11.06
CA ALA A 119 9.63 6.25 -11.20
C ALA A 119 9.26 5.19 -12.25
N GLN A 120 9.96 5.17 -13.38
CA GLN A 120 9.75 4.19 -14.45
C GLN A 120 10.15 2.78 -14.02
N GLU A 121 11.27 2.62 -13.31
CA GLU A 121 11.70 1.34 -12.75
C GLU A 121 10.67 0.76 -11.78
N LEU A 122 10.22 1.57 -10.83
CA LEU A 122 9.18 1.17 -9.87
C LEU A 122 7.82 0.93 -10.53
N ASN A 123 7.47 1.70 -11.57
CA ASN A 123 6.25 1.45 -12.34
C ASN A 123 6.32 0.10 -13.06
N LYS A 124 7.45 -0.21 -13.67
CA LYS A 124 7.67 -1.49 -14.32
C LYS A 124 7.53 -2.65 -13.31
N GLU A 125 8.15 -2.55 -12.12
CA GLU A 125 7.99 -3.54 -11.04
C GLU A 125 6.52 -3.68 -10.64
N LEU A 126 5.79 -2.57 -10.52
CA LEU A 126 4.37 -2.54 -10.16
C LEU A 126 3.50 -3.23 -11.22
N VAL A 127 3.77 -2.97 -12.52
CA VAL A 127 3.07 -3.58 -13.67
C VAL A 127 3.30 -5.09 -13.70
N GLU A 128 4.55 -5.52 -13.57
CA GLU A 128 4.92 -6.95 -13.55
C GLU A 128 4.23 -7.67 -12.39
N MET A 129 4.25 -7.06 -11.22
CA MET A 129 3.57 -7.60 -10.04
C MET A 129 2.05 -7.68 -10.21
N ALA A 130 1.43 -6.70 -10.87
CA ALA A 130 0.00 -6.72 -11.12
C ALA A 130 -0.36 -7.82 -12.14
N ALA A 131 0.47 -8.00 -13.18
CA ALA A 131 0.27 -9.02 -14.20
C ALA A 131 0.42 -10.46 -13.66
N GLU A 132 1.34 -10.69 -12.72
CA GLU A 132 1.68 -12.02 -12.18
C GLU A 132 0.48 -12.78 -11.57
N HIS A 133 -0.57 -12.03 -11.18
CA HIS A 133 -1.72 -12.61 -10.47
C HIS A 133 -2.91 -13.01 -11.35
N ASP A 134 -2.84 -12.75 -12.67
CA ASP A 134 -3.93 -13.05 -13.62
C ASP A 134 -3.36 -13.40 -15.00
N GLU A 135 -3.74 -14.57 -15.53
CA GLU A 135 -3.22 -15.08 -16.82
C GLU A 135 -3.54 -14.13 -17.99
N ALA A 136 -4.73 -13.54 -18.01
CA ALA A 136 -5.12 -12.60 -19.08
C ALA A 136 -4.32 -11.31 -19.02
N LEU A 137 -4.03 -10.80 -17.81
CA LEU A 137 -3.17 -9.62 -17.63
C LEU A 137 -1.72 -9.93 -17.99
N MET A 138 -1.25 -11.15 -17.72
CA MET A 138 0.08 -11.59 -18.09
C MET A 138 0.23 -11.68 -19.62
N GLU A 139 -0.74 -12.27 -20.32
CA GLU A 139 -0.76 -12.31 -21.79
C GLU A 139 -0.78 -10.88 -22.37
N LEU A 140 -1.62 -10.02 -21.83
CA LEU A 140 -1.72 -8.63 -22.27
C LEU A 140 -0.40 -7.86 -22.07
N TYR A 141 0.29 -8.11 -20.96
CA TYR A 141 1.61 -7.52 -20.68
C TYR A 141 2.67 -8.03 -21.67
N PHE A 142 2.69 -9.33 -22.00
CA PHE A 142 3.62 -9.85 -23.00
C PHE A 142 3.37 -9.31 -24.40
N ASP A 143 2.10 -9.11 -24.78
CA ASP A 143 1.73 -8.61 -26.11
C ASP A 143 2.04 -7.11 -26.26
N LYS A 144 1.77 -6.30 -25.23
CA LYS A 144 1.84 -4.83 -25.30
C LYS A 144 3.06 -4.21 -24.61
N GLY A 145 3.76 -4.98 -23.78
CA GLY A 145 4.88 -4.49 -22.97
C GLY A 145 4.47 -3.58 -21.80
N THR A 146 3.17 -3.30 -21.63
CA THR A 146 2.63 -2.47 -20.54
C THR A 146 1.15 -2.78 -20.30
N LEU A 147 0.62 -2.31 -19.17
CA LEU A 147 -0.79 -2.41 -18.80
C LEU A 147 -1.41 -1.03 -18.63
N THR A 148 -2.71 -0.91 -18.85
CA THR A 148 -3.44 0.32 -18.50
C THR A 148 -3.57 0.47 -16.99
N GLN A 149 -3.84 1.69 -16.51
CA GLN A 149 -4.04 1.91 -15.06
C GLN A 149 -5.16 1.05 -14.46
N ASP A 150 -6.21 0.78 -15.25
CA ASP A 150 -7.32 -0.06 -14.79
C ASP A 150 -6.94 -1.54 -14.73
N ASP A 151 -6.13 -2.01 -15.68
CA ASP A 151 -5.57 -3.36 -15.66
C ASP A 151 -4.65 -3.55 -14.45
N ILE A 152 -3.77 -2.57 -14.18
CA ILE A 152 -2.90 -2.60 -12.99
C ILE A 152 -3.74 -2.65 -11.70
N ARG A 153 -4.79 -1.82 -11.59
CA ARG A 153 -5.70 -1.86 -10.43
C ARG A 153 -6.39 -3.21 -10.28
N ALA A 154 -6.82 -3.81 -11.40
CA ALA A 154 -7.44 -5.13 -11.39
C ALA A 154 -6.46 -6.20 -10.89
N GLY A 155 -5.23 -6.22 -11.40
CA GLY A 155 -4.18 -7.14 -10.95
C GLY A 155 -3.82 -6.95 -9.47
N LEU A 156 -3.63 -5.70 -9.03
CA LEU A 156 -3.39 -5.39 -7.61
C LEU A 156 -4.55 -5.85 -6.72
N LYS A 157 -5.79 -5.71 -7.16
CA LYS A 157 -6.96 -6.18 -6.43
C LYS A 157 -6.96 -7.69 -6.26
N ILE A 158 -6.60 -8.43 -7.31
CA ILE A 158 -6.49 -9.89 -7.28
C ILE A 158 -5.36 -10.32 -6.34
N GLY A 159 -4.16 -9.77 -6.51
CA GLY A 159 -2.99 -10.10 -5.69
C GLY A 159 -3.18 -9.72 -4.21
N LEU A 160 -3.84 -8.60 -3.93
CA LEU A 160 -4.22 -8.19 -2.58
C LEU A 160 -5.22 -9.17 -1.96
N ALA A 161 -6.26 -9.57 -2.70
CA ALA A 161 -7.24 -10.55 -2.24
C ALA A 161 -6.62 -11.94 -1.99
N LYS A 162 -5.67 -12.36 -2.84
CA LYS A 162 -4.86 -13.58 -2.66
C LYS A 162 -3.86 -13.46 -1.50
N ARG A 163 -3.59 -12.25 -0.98
CA ARG A 163 -2.62 -11.94 0.09
C ARG A 163 -1.17 -12.22 -0.32
N GLU A 164 -0.87 -12.06 -1.58
CA GLU A 164 0.45 -12.31 -2.17
C GLU A 164 1.28 -11.03 -2.25
N LEU A 165 0.60 -9.87 -2.31
CA LEU A 165 1.24 -8.55 -2.32
C LEU A 165 0.68 -7.62 -1.24
N MET A 166 1.50 -6.64 -0.84
CA MET A 166 1.17 -5.57 0.09
C MET A 166 1.53 -4.23 -0.54
N PRO A 167 0.54 -3.48 -1.07
CA PRO A 167 0.78 -2.15 -1.63
C PRO A 167 1.27 -1.18 -0.56
N ILE A 168 2.33 -0.42 -0.86
CA ILE A 168 2.98 0.52 0.08
C ILE A 168 2.69 1.96 -0.33
N PHE A 169 2.25 2.75 0.66
CA PHE A 169 1.92 4.17 0.53
C PHE A 169 2.79 5.05 1.43
N CYS A 170 2.86 6.33 1.08
CA CYS A 170 3.57 7.37 1.79
C CYS A 170 2.59 8.32 2.46
N THR A 171 2.78 8.61 3.77
CA THR A 171 1.92 9.56 4.47
C THR A 171 2.64 10.37 5.55
N SER A 172 2.05 11.52 5.86
CA SER A 172 2.19 12.18 7.16
C SER A 172 0.79 12.48 7.68
N GLY A 173 0.30 11.65 8.60
CA GLY A 173 -1.01 11.85 9.22
C GLY A 173 -1.11 13.16 10.01
N LYS A 174 0.01 13.67 10.53
CA LYS A 174 0.08 14.95 11.24
C LYS A 174 -0.17 16.16 10.31
N ARG A 175 0.32 16.06 9.05
CA ARG A 175 0.26 17.12 8.04
C ARG A 175 -0.81 16.88 6.98
N ASP A 176 -1.61 15.84 7.12
CA ASP A 176 -2.61 15.37 6.16
C ASP A 176 -2.06 15.18 4.72
N ILE A 177 -0.81 14.70 4.63
CA ILE A 177 -0.16 14.40 3.36
C ILE A 177 -0.39 12.91 3.02
N GLY A 178 -0.90 12.64 1.82
CA GLY A 178 -1.10 11.29 1.28
C GLY A 178 -2.38 10.56 1.71
N THR A 179 -3.07 11.02 2.75
CA THR A 179 -4.27 10.37 3.33
C THR A 179 -5.38 10.20 2.30
N LYS A 180 -5.71 11.26 1.55
CA LYS A 180 -6.76 11.22 0.53
C LYS A 180 -6.45 10.19 -0.56
N ARG A 181 -5.20 10.11 -1.01
CA ARG A 181 -4.79 9.17 -2.06
C ARG A 181 -4.84 7.71 -1.58
N LEU A 182 -4.46 7.46 -0.33
CA LEU A 182 -4.65 6.16 0.32
C LEU A 182 -6.12 5.75 0.36
N MET A 183 -7.02 6.66 0.74
CA MET A 183 -8.46 6.39 0.77
C MET A 183 -9.03 6.11 -0.63
N GLU A 184 -8.61 6.87 -1.65
CA GLU A 184 -8.98 6.61 -3.04
C GLU A 184 -8.54 5.21 -3.51
N PHE A 185 -7.35 4.77 -3.12
CA PHE A 185 -6.87 3.41 -3.43
C PHE A 185 -7.69 2.35 -2.70
N ILE A 186 -7.98 2.52 -1.42
CA ILE A 186 -8.80 1.59 -0.64
C ILE A 186 -10.17 1.41 -1.31
N ILE A 187 -10.84 2.50 -1.70
CA ILE A 187 -12.15 2.45 -2.35
C ILE A 187 -12.10 1.67 -3.67
N ASN A 188 -11.05 1.87 -4.48
CA ASN A 188 -10.99 1.33 -5.83
C ASN A 188 -10.37 -0.08 -5.91
N VAL A 189 -9.48 -0.44 -4.99
CA VAL A 189 -8.66 -1.66 -5.10
C VAL A 189 -8.91 -2.63 -3.95
N ALA A 190 -9.16 -2.17 -2.73
CA ALA A 190 -9.36 -3.07 -1.61
C ALA A 190 -10.60 -3.97 -1.82
N PRO A 191 -10.55 -5.25 -1.42
CA PRO A 191 -11.72 -6.11 -1.46
C PRO A 191 -12.80 -5.58 -0.52
N GLY A 192 -14.02 -5.46 -1.04
CA GLY A 192 -15.17 -4.99 -0.26
C GLY A 192 -15.84 -6.12 0.52
N PRO A 193 -16.72 -5.78 1.49
CA PRO A 193 -17.36 -6.72 2.40
C PRO A 193 -18.22 -7.79 1.70
N LEU A 194 -18.78 -7.50 0.53
CA LEU A 194 -19.57 -8.44 -0.26
C LEU A 194 -18.79 -9.64 -0.80
N LYS A 195 -17.44 -9.57 -0.78
CA LYS A 195 -16.55 -10.66 -1.20
C LYS A 195 -15.85 -11.35 -0.02
N ALA A 196 -16.11 -10.88 1.21
CA ALA A 196 -15.59 -11.50 2.42
C ALA A 196 -16.37 -12.82 2.69
N PRO A 197 -15.70 -13.84 3.24
CA PRO A 197 -16.42 -15.03 3.70
C PRO A 197 -17.39 -14.64 4.81
N CYS A 198 -18.62 -15.15 4.72
CA CYS A 198 -19.65 -14.95 5.75
C CYS A 198 -19.15 -15.43 7.11
N PHE A 199 -19.54 -14.70 8.15
CA PHE A 199 -19.34 -15.16 9.53
C PHE A 199 -20.36 -16.26 9.83
N LEU A 200 -19.90 -17.32 10.51
CA LEU A 200 -20.80 -18.34 11.02
C LEU A 200 -21.17 -18.00 12.46
N SER A 201 -22.46 -18.14 12.79
CA SER A 201 -22.94 -18.11 14.17
C SER A 201 -22.34 -19.28 14.95
N THR A 202 -22.50 -19.30 16.28
CA THR A 202 -22.15 -20.45 17.13
C THR A 202 -22.94 -21.70 16.79
N GLU A 203 -24.04 -21.57 16.08
CA GLU A 203 -24.93 -22.66 15.63
C GLU A 203 -24.64 -23.07 14.17
N GLY A 204 -23.65 -22.41 13.50
CA GLY A 204 -23.22 -22.73 12.14
C GLY A 204 -24.05 -22.06 11.03
N GLU A 205 -24.94 -21.13 11.39
CA GLU A 205 -25.70 -20.33 10.42
C GLU A 205 -24.87 -19.16 9.89
N GLU A 206 -25.01 -18.82 8.60
CA GLU A 206 -24.39 -17.64 8.00
C GLU A 206 -25.07 -16.37 8.53
N ILE A 207 -24.23 -15.40 8.97
CA ILE A 207 -24.65 -14.10 9.47
C ILE A 207 -24.27 -13.02 8.46
#